data_f9cafbb75e2d6b06206a95032e3e648f
#
_entry.id   f9cafbb75e2d6b06206a95032e3e648f
#
_cell.length_a   1.000
_cell.length_b   1.000
_cell.length_c   1.000
_cell.angle_alpha   90.00
_cell.angle_beta   90.00
_cell.angle_gamma   90.00
#
_symmetry.space_group_name_H-M   'P 1'
#
loop_
_entity.id
_entity.type
_entity.pdbx_description
1 polymer ?
#
loop_
_entity_poly.entity_id
_entity_poly.type
_entity_poly.pdbx_seq_one_letter_code
_entity_poly.pdbx_strand_id
1 'polypeptide(L)'
;MFGGALTKECGVSAEVLSFLRFVIAGGTMLAVMAATAKGRARLASPTRGDWLEMAWLAPVGTCIMAWCVFMGCARVSTANASMADALTPLMIYLVDALVRRRVDLKGLCGLVSGFIGAVLVIQIVDGSGLKLNAYSMGDVYILLSAATWGVYTVFGKRLNRKLGSSVFTTWTMLLGALMIGLVLPFGDFAWPSTPKAWVLVVGLGLVSTLMPFWTWNAAQKYLKTSTLAMTAYFTPVIAMAMGIAFLGEGVTALQWLGTVFVIGSAVVEVTPCQSSLEIV
;
A
#
# COMPACT_ATOMS: atom_id res chain seq x y z
N MET A 1 6.60 8.22 -5.26
CA MET A 1 7.29 9.45 -5.68
C MET A 1 8.21 10.03 -4.59
N PHE A 2 7.75 10.35 -3.37
CA PHE A 2 8.62 10.94 -2.33
C PHE A 2 9.86 10.12 -1.95
N GLY A 3 9.76 8.80 -1.86
CA GLY A 3 10.91 7.94 -1.51
C GLY A 3 12.01 7.92 -2.56
N GLY A 4 11.65 7.95 -3.85
CA GLY A 4 12.62 7.99 -4.96
C GLY A 4 13.35 9.34 -5.08
N ALA A 5 12.66 10.44 -4.77
CA ALA A 5 13.29 11.76 -4.70
C ALA A 5 14.29 11.83 -3.53
N LEU A 6 13.93 11.30 -2.36
CA LEU A 6 14.79 11.24 -1.17
C LEU A 6 16.08 10.44 -1.42
N THR A 7 15.99 9.29 -2.09
CA THR A 7 17.18 8.50 -2.41
C THR A 7 18.07 9.21 -3.45
N LYS A 8 17.48 9.90 -4.44
CA LYS A 8 18.23 10.59 -5.48
C LYS A 8 18.78 11.95 -5.03
N GLU A 9 17.99 12.74 -4.29
CA GLU A 9 18.39 14.11 -3.92
C GLU A 9 19.21 14.16 -2.62
N CYS A 10 18.92 13.28 -1.66
CA CYS A 10 19.58 13.29 -0.36
C CYS A 10 20.59 12.15 -0.17
N GLY A 11 20.79 11.29 -1.16
CA GLY A 11 21.76 10.20 -1.13
C GLY A 11 21.50 9.14 -0.04
N VAL A 12 20.27 9.03 0.50
CA VAL A 12 19.93 8.07 1.56
C VAL A 12 19.65 6.71 0.93
N SER A 13 20.26 5.66 1.48
CA SER A 13 20.00 4.29 1.01
C SER A 13 18.56 3.87 1.24
N ALA A 14 18.01 3.07 0.32
CA ALA A 14 16.63 2.61 0.35
C ALA A 14 16.31 1.79 1.61
N GLU A 15 17.26 1.02 2.10
CA GLU A 15 17.20 0.19 3.30
C GLU A 15 17.09 1.08 4.55
N VAL A 16 17.97 2.08 4.68
CA VAL A 16 17.92 3.06 5.78
C VAL A 16 16.62 3.83 5.76
N LEU A 17 16.17 4.26 4.58
CA LEU A 17 14.90 4.96 4.44
C LEU A 17 13.71 4.09 4.86
N SER A 18 13.72 2.79 4.48
CA SER A 18 12.71 1.83 4.89
C SER A 18 12.73 1.58 6.40
N PHE A 19 13.92 1.42 6.98
CA PHE A 19 14.08 1.28 8.42
C PHE A 19 13.53 2.47 9.18
N LEU A 20 14.01 3.67 8.86
CA LEU A 20 13.64 4.91 9.55
C LEU A 20 12.14 5.20 9.45
N ARG A 21 11.52 5.04 8.27
CA ARG A 21 10.09 5.29 8.14
C ARG A 21 9.23 4.37 9.00
N PHE A 22 9.62 3.10 9.14
CA PHE A 22 8.89 2.15 9.98
C PHE A 22 9.18 2.34 11.48
N VAL A 23 10.41 2.70 11.85
CA VAL A 23 10.74 3.09 13.25
C VAL A 23 9.95 4.33 13.66
N ILE A 24 9.93 5.36 12.82
CA ILE A 24 9.21 6.61 13.11
C ILE A 24 7.70 6.33 13.19
N ALA A 25 7.15 5.60 12.22
CA ALA A 25 5.72 5.29 12.19
C ALA A 25 5.29 4.42 13.38
N GLY A 26 5.97 3.30 13.59
CA GLY A 26 5.67 2.37 14.69
C GLY A 26 5.96 2.97 16.05
N GLY A 27 7.09 3.69 16.19
CA GLY A 27 7.48 4.39 17.41
C GLY A 27 6.50 5.50 17.80
N THR A 28 6.05 6.31 16.86
CA THR A 28 5.03 7.33 17.10
C THR A 28 3.71 6.71 17.56
N MET A 29 3.23 5.67 16.88
CA MET A 29 2.00 5.00 17.29
C MET A 29 2.15 4.33 18.67
N LEU A 30 3.32 3.72 18.94
CA LEU A 30 3.65 3.17 20.27
C LEU A 30 3.61 4.25 21.34
N ALA A 31 4.25 5.40 21.13
CA ALA A 31 4.26 6.51 22.06
C ALA A 31 2.85 7.06 22.35
N VAL A 32 2.05 7.28 21.29
CA VAL A 32 0.65 7.73 21.44
C VAL A 32 -0.18 6.74 22.24
N MET A 33 -0.04 5.44 21.98
CA MET A 33 -0.77 4.43 22.73
C MET A 33 -0.25 4.28 24.17
N ALA A 34 1.06 4.34 24.38
CA ALA A 34 1.67 4.23 25.70
C ALA A 34 1.35 5.43 26.62
N ALA A 35 0.97 6.57 26.06
CA ALA A 35 0.56 7.74 26.82
C ALA A 35 -0.71 7.52 27.67
N THR A 36 -1.55 6.52 27.33
CA THR A 36 -2.78 6.23 28.06
C THR A 36 -2.73 4.84 28.72
N ALA A 37 -3.34 4.69 29.91
CA ALA A 37 -3.44 3.40 30.59
C ALA A 37 -4.16 2.35 29.74
N LYS A 38 -5.25 2.76 29.06
CA LYS A 38 -6.01 1.89 28.13
C LYS A 38 -5.17 1.47 26.92
N GLY A 39 -4.34 2.36 26.40
CA GLY A 39 -3.42 2.07 25.30
C GLY A 39 -2.34 1.09 25.70
N ARG A 40 -1.72 1.26 26.88
CA ARG A 40 -0.72 0.32 27.41
C ARG A 40 -1.28 -1.09 27.60
N ALA A 41 -2.48 -1.19 28.20
CA ALA A 41 -3.14 -2.49 28.37
C ALA A 41 -3.41 -3.17 27.02
N ARG A 42 -3.81 -2.42 25.98
CA ARG A 42 -4.01 -2.94 24.64
C ARG A 42 -2.71 -3.36 23.97
N LEU A 43 -1.62 -2.62 24.14
CA LEU A 43 -0.30 -2.98 23.58
C LEU A 43 0.22 -4.31 24.16
N ALA A 44 -0.13 -4.62 25.40
CA ALA A 44 0.22 -5.87 26.09
C ALA A 44 -0.76 -7.03 25.79
N SER A 45 -1.83 -6.79 25.03
CA SER A 45 -2.89 -7.79 24.79
C SER A 45 -2.54 -8.93 23.82
N PRO A 46 -1.53 -8.85 22.91
CA PRO A 46 -1.21 -9.94 22.01
C PRO A 46 -0.76 -11.19 22.76
N THR A 47 -1.35 -12.34 22.41
CA THR A 47 -0.97 -13.66 22.91
C THR A 47 0.28 -14.19 22.20
N ARG A 48 0.89 -15.27 22.69
CA ARG A 48 2.03 -15.94 22.02
C ARG A 48 1.69 -16.33 20.57
N GLY A 49 0.48 -16.82 20.31
CA GLY A 49 0.03 -17.13 18.94
C GLY A 49 -0.07 -15.90 18.04
N ASP A 50 -0.53 -14.77 18.59
CA ASP A 50 -0.60 -13.51 17.83
C ASP A 50 0.80 -12.99 17.46
N TRP A 51 1.77 -13.14 18.37
CA TRP A 51 3.16 -12.79 18.10
C TRP A 51 3.77 -13.66 17.00
N LEU A 52 3.52 -14.97 17.01
CA LEU A 52 3.98 -15.86 15.94
C LEU A 52 3.36 -15.50 14.60
N GLU A 53 2.08 -15.15 14.58
CA GLU A 53 1.39 -14.70 13.36
C GLU A 53 1.96 -13.36 12.86
N MET A 54 2.20 -12.39 13.74
CA MET A 54 2.82 -11.12 13.39
C MET A 54 4.29 -11.29 12.94
N ALA A 55 5.03 -12.24 13.50
CA ALA A 55 6.44 -12.45 13.21
C ALA A 55 6.72 -12.85 11.75
N TRP A 56 5.81 -13.56 11.08
CA TRP A 56 5.94 -13.84 9.65
C TRP A 56 5.24 -12.79 8.78
N LEU A 57 4.12 -12.25 9.27
CA LEU A 57 3.30 -11.32 8.50
C LEU A 57 3.96 -9.94 8.35
N ALA A 58 4.64 -9.46 9.40
CA ALA A 58 5.35 -8.19 9.37
C ALA A 58 6.49 -8.19 8.33
N PRO A 59 7.41 -9.15 8.27
CA PRO A 59 8.41 -9.22 7.20
C PRO A 59 7.80 -9.19 5.80
N VAL A 60 6.72 -9.92 5.58
CA VAL A 60 6.06 -9.96 4.26
C VAL A 60 5.45 -8.60 3.89
N GLY A 61 4.71 -7.98 4.81
CA GLY A 61 3.99 -6.72 4.55
C GLY A 61 4.84 -5.46 4.66
N THR A 62 6.05 -5.53 5.20
CA THR A 62 6.92 -4.37 5.38
C THR A 62 8.29 -4.55 4.73
N CYS A 63 9.08 -5.57 5.13
CA CYS A 63 10.44 -5.74 4.64
C CYS A 63 10.49 -6.15 3.17
N ILE A 64 9.87 -7.29 2.83
CA ILE A 64 9.90 -7.83 1.47
C ILE A 64 9.17 -6.88 0.52
N MET A 65 8.00 -6.38 0.92
CA MET A 65 7.24 -5.40 0.14
C MET A 65 8.09 -4.15 -0.15
N ALA A 66 8.69 -3.54 0.88
CA ALA A 66 9.50 -2.33 0.72
C ALA A 66 10.74 -2.58 -0.15
N TRP A 67 11.46 -3.69 0.10
CA TRP A 67 12.62 -4.07 -0.69
C TRP A 67 12.26 -4.27 -2.17
N CYS A 68 11.19 -4.99 -2.44
CA CYS A 68 10.68 -5.19 -3.79
C CYS A 68 10.29 -3.87 -4.48
N VAL A 69 9.60 -2.95 -3.77
CA VAL A 69 9.28 -1.62 -4.31
C VAL A 69 10.55 -0.87 -4.72
N PHE A 70 11.56 -0.80 -3.85
CA PHE A 70 12.79 -0.05 -4.15
C PHE A 70 13.61 -0.69 -5.26
N MET A 71 13.77 -2.03 -5.22
CA MET A 71 14.48 -2.77 -6.27
C MET A 71 13.78 -2.66 -7.63
N GLY A 72 12.45 -2.66 -7.61
CA GLY A 72 11.64 -2.44 -8.81
C GLY A 72 11.79 -1.01 -9.33
N CYS A 73 11.47 0.00 -8.53
CA CYS A 73 11.52 1.41 -8.93
C CYS A 73 12.91 1.90 -9.40
N ALA A 74 13.98 1.25 -8.94
CA ALA A 74 15.34 1.55 -9.41
C ALA A 74 15.60 1.05 -10.86
N ARG A 75 14.82 0.11 -11.36
CA ARG A 75 15.07 -0.61 -12.62
C ARG A 75 14.03 -0.39 -13.71
N VAL A 76 12.88 0.18 -13.38
CA VAL A 76 11.79 0.37 -14.35
C VAL A 76 11.49 1.84 -14.59
N SER A 77 10.83 2.12 -15.72
CA SER A 77 10.26 3.43 -15.98
C SER A 77 9.11 3.74 -15.03
N THR A 78 8.82 5.03 -14.81
CA THR A 78 7.69 5.45 -13.99
C THR A 78 6.36 4.89 -14.53
N ALA A 79 6.21 4.78 -15.83
CA ALA A 79 5.01 4.21 -16.46
C ALA A 79 4.82 2.73 -16.11
N ASN A 80 5.88 1.91 -16.27
CA ASN A 80 5.84 0.49 -15.90
C ASN A 80 5.57 0.32 -14.40
N ALA A 81 6.26 1.10 -13.55
CA ALA A 81 6.03 1.06 -12.11
C ALA A 81 4.58 1.37 -11.73
N SER A 82 4.00 2.41 -12.33
CA SER A 82 2.62 2.81 -12.08
C SER A 82 1.60 1.76 -12.56
N MET A 83 1.87 1.12 -13.71
CA MET A 83 1.01 0.03 -14.20
C MET A 83 1.06 -1.18 -13.27
N ALA A 84 2.25 -1.57 -12.85
CA ALA A 84 2.41 -2.70 -11.94
C ALA A 84 1.79 -2.41 -10.56
N ASP A 85 1.87 -1.17 -10.07
CA ASP A 85 1.20 -0.75 -8.84
C ASP A 85 -0.33 -0.77 -8.98
N ALA A 86 -0.87 -0.40 -10.16
CA ALA A 86 -2.29 -0.50 -10.46
C ALA A 86 -2.82 -1.95 -10.46
N LEU A 87 -1.94 -2.97 -10.53
CA LEU A 87 -2.32 -4.38 -10.35
C LEU A 87 -2.47 -4.77 -8.87
N THR A 88 -2.04 -3.94 -7.93
CA THR A 88 -2.11 -4.24 -6.48
C THR A 88 -3.51 -4.64 -6.00
N PRO A 89 -4.59 -3.94 -6.35
CA PRO A 89 -5.94 -4.36 -5.96
C PRO A 89 -6.34 -5.73 -6.50
N LEU A 90 -5.93 -6.05 -7.72
CA LEU A 90 -6.16 -7.37 -8.32
C LEU A 90 -5.36 -8.46 -7.60
N MET A 91 -4.13 -8.18 -7.17
CA MET A 91 -3.32 -9.12 -6.37
C MET A 91 -3.92 -9.36 -5.00
N ILE A 92 -4.44 -8.32 -4.32
CA ILE A 92 -5.16 -8.47 -3.05
C ILE A 92 -6.38 -9.38 -3.24
N TYR A 93 -7.16 -9.14 -4.30
CA TYR A 93 -8.33 -9.95 -4.61
C TYR A 93 -7.96 -11.40 -4.94
N LEU A 94 -6.92 -11.62 -5.73
CA LEU A 94 -6.44 -12.95 -6.09
C LEU A 94 -6.07 -13.76 -4.85
N VAL A 95 -5.31 -13.16 -3.93
CA VAL A 95 -4.95 -13.79 -2.65
C VAL A 95 -6.19 -14.10 -1.83
N ASP A 96 -7.16 -13.17 -1.73
CA ASP A 96 -8.42 -13.38 -1.00
C ASP A 96 -9.25 -14.52 -1.62
N ALA A 97 -9.35 -14.57 -2.95
CA ALA A 97 -10.06 -15.62 -3.69
C ALA A 97 -9.41 -17.00 -3.50
N LEU A 98 -8.08 -17.07 -3.54
CA LEU A 98 -7.33 -18.30 -3.29
C LEU A 98 -7.53 -18.82 -1.85
N VAL A 99 -7.46 -17.93 -0.87
CA VAL A 99 -7.66 -18.29 0.55
C VAL A 99 -9.09 -18.72 0.83
N ARG A 100 -10.06 -18.03 0.29
CA ARG A 100 -11.49 -18.35 0.49
C ARG A 100 -11.98 -19.49 -0.41
N ARG A 101 -11.21 -19.84 -1.45
CA ARG A 101 -11.61 -20.78 -2.52
C ARG A 101 -12.96 -20.41 -3.16
N ARG A 102 -13.23 -19.12 -3.29
CA ARG A 102 -14.45 -18.55 -3.87
C ARG A 102 -14.10 -17.32 -4.68
N VAL A 103 -14.68 -17.20 -5.86
CA VAL A 103 -14.56 -16.04 -6.74
C VAL A 103 -15.86 -15.25 -6.65
N ASP A 104 -15.77 -14.01 -6.24
CA ASP A 104 -16.87 -13.05 -6.31
C ASP A 104 -16.79 -12.33 -7.66
N LEU A 105 -17.59 -12.78 -8.63
CA LEU A 105 -17.59 -12.21 -9.98
C LEU A 105 -17.91 -10.72 -9.99
N LYS A 106 -18.79 -10.25 -9.10
CA LYS A 106 -19.14 -8.85 -8.98
C LYS A 106 -17.92 -8.02 -8.57
N GLY A 107 -17.23 -8.45 -7.51
CA GLY A 107 -15.99 -7.82 -7.06
C GLY A 107 -14.90 -7.85 -8.15
N LEU A 108 -14.78 -8.96 -8.88
CA LEU A 108 -13.83 -9.08 -9.98
C LEU A 108 -14.13 -8.10 -11.12
N CYS A 109 -15.38 -7.99 -11.56
CA CYS A 109 -15.79 -7.03 -12.59
C CYS A 109 -15.48 -5.59 -12.16
N GLY A 110 -15.77 -5.23 -10.91
CA GLY A 110 -15.44 -3.93 -10.35
C GLY A 110 -13.92 -3.67 -10.36
N LEU A 111 -13.11 -4.65 -9.93
CA LEU A 111 -11.66 -4.53 -9.93
C LEU A 111 -11.06 -4.40 -11.34
N VAL A 112 -11.56 -5.17 -12.29
CA VAL A 112 -11.12 -5.05 -13.71
C VAL A 112 -11.50 -3.68 -14.28
N SER A 113 -12.72 -3.21 -14.03
CA SER A 113 -13.14 -1.86 -14.43
C SER A 113 -12.26 -0.78 -13.81
N GLY A 114 -11.99 -0.87 -12.50
CA GLY A 114 -11.12 0.06 -11.80
C GLY A 114 -9.67 0.03 -12.32
N PHE A 115 -9.14 -1.14 -12.66
CA PHE A 115 -7.82 -1.28 -13.28
C PHE A 115 -7.76 -0.59 -14.64
N ILE A 116 -8.74 -0.82 -15.52
CA ILE A 116 -8.82 -0.14 -16.81
C ILE A 116 -8.86 1.38 -16.60
N GLY A 117 -9.69 1.84 -15.68
CA GLY A 117 -9.77 3.26 -15.32
C GLY A 117 -8.43 3.83 -14.83
N ALA A 118 -7.74 3.14 -13.93
CA ALA A 118 -6.43 3.56 -13.42
C ALA A 118 -5.38 3.67 -14.54
N VAL A 119 -5.33 2.68 -15.44
CA VAL A 119 -4.42 2.69 -16.61
C VAL A 119 -4.65 3.91 -17.51
N LEU A 120 -5.91 4.28 -17.74
CA LEU A 120 -6.26 5.46 -18.53
C LEU A 120 -5.89 6.77 -17.81
N VAL A 121 -6.13 6.87 -16.49
CA VAL A 121 -5.77 8.06 -15.71
C VAL A 121 -4.26 8.27 -15.67
N ILE A 122 -3.47 7.20 -15.53
CA ILE A 122 -2.00 7.26 -15.50
C ILE A 122 -1.40 7.57 -16.88
N GLN A 123 -2.21 7.56 -17.95
CA GLN A 123 -1.76 7.80 -19.33
C GLN A 123 -0.71 6.79 -19.83
N ILE A 124 -0.78 5.55 -19.40
CA ILE A 124 0.03 4.47 -19.99
C ILE A 124 -0.38 4.19 -21.43
N VAL A 125 -1.64 4.48 -21.77
CA VAL A 125 -2.21 4.44 -23.12
C VAL A 125 -2.60 5.86 -23.50
N ASP A 126 -2.11 6.33 -24.63
CA ASP A 126 -2.51 7.61 -25.23
C ASP A 126 -2.84 7.44 -26.72
N GLY A 127 -3.09 8.55 -27.42
CA GLY A 127 -3.37 8.54 -28.87
C GLY A 127 -2.25 7.98 -29.74
N SER A 128 -1.04 7.82 -29.22
CA SER A 128 0.13 7.23 -29.90
C SER A 128 0.32 5.73 -29.60
N GLY A 129 -0.48 5.16 -28.68
CA GLY A 129 -0.44 3.76 -28.29
C GLY A 129 0.01 3.50 -26.86
N LEU A 130 0.52 2.30 -26.59
CA LEU A 130 0.93 1.83 -25.27
C LEU A 130 2.35 2.31 -24.93
N LYS A 131 2.50 3.10 -23.87
CA LYS A 131 3.79 3.66 -23.41
C LYS A 131 4.53 2.74 -22.42
N LEU A 132 4.57 1.46 -22.70
CA LEU A 132 5.33 0.51 -21.90
C LEU A 132 6.69 0.23 -22.52
N ASN A 133 7.73 0.32 -21.70
CA ASN A 133 9.04 -0.19 -22.07
C ASN A 133 9.06 -1.73 -22.01
N ALA A 134 10.07 -2.33 -22.61
CA ALA A 134 10.27 -3.79 -22.50
C ALA A 134 10.27 -4.22 -21.03
N TYR A 135 9.68 -5.37 -20.74
CA TYR A 135 9.65 -5.93 -19.40
C TYR A 135 11.05 -6.19 -18.86
N SER A 136 11.24 -5.88 -17.60
CA SER A 136 12.50 -6.06 -16.87
C SER A 136 12.28 -6.81 -15.56
N MET A 137 13.37 -7.26 -14.93
CA MET A 137 13.29 -7.83 -13.58
C MET A 137 12.71 -6.84 -12.55
N GLY A 138 12.76 -5.54 -12.85
CA GLY A 138 12.14 -4.51 -12.02
C GLY A 138 10.62 -4.63 -11.96
N ASP A 139 9.97 -4.97 -13.08
CA ASP A 139 8.51 -5.18 -13.13
C ASP A 139 8.10 -6.37 -12.26
N VAL A 140 8.92 -7.44 -12.27
CA VAL A 140 8.71 -8.62 -11.40
C VAL A 140 8.78 -8.24 -9.93
N TYR A 141 9.74 -7.41 -9.54
CA TYR A 141 9.84 -6.92 -8.14
C TYR A 141 8.60 -6.12 -7.73
N ILE A 142 8.08 -5.23 -8.58
CA ILE A 142 6.90 -4.44 -8.24
C ILE A 142 5.66 -5.34 -8.14
N LEU A 143 5.48 -6.31 -9.05
CA LEU A 143 4.41 -7.30 -8.95
C LEU A 143 4.52 -8.15 -7.68
N LEU A 144 5.75 -8.53 -7.29
CA LEU A 144 5.97 -9.25 -6.04
C LEU A 144 5.63 -8.38 -4.82
N SER A 145 5.93 -7.08 -4.86
CA SER A 145 5.51 -6.16 -3.79
C SER A 145 3.99 -6.08 -3.67
N ALA A 146 3.27 -6.04 -4.80
CA ALA A 146 1.80 -6.05 -4.83
C ALA A 146 1.24 -7.37 -4.24
N ALA A 147 1.85 -8.51 -4.58
CA ALA A 147 1.47 -9.81 -4.04
C ALA A 147 1.72 -9.90 -2.53
N THR A 148 2.87 -9.45 -2.04
CA THR A 148 3.19 -9.42 -0.60
C THR A 148 2.26 -8.50 0.17
N TRP A 149 1.87 -7.35 -0.40
CA TRP A 149 0.84 -6.49 0.15
C TRP A 149 -0.53 -7.17 0.20
N GLY A 150 -0.87 -7.95 -0.82
CA GLY A 150 -2.08 -8.79 -0.84
C GLY A 150 -2.08 -9.81 0.29
N VAL A 151 -0.98 -10.53 0.48
CA VAL A 151 -0.80 -11.49 1.58
C VAL A 151 -0.96 -10.79 2.94
N TYR A 152 -0.27 -9.68 3.17
CA TYR A 152 -0.39 -8.90 4.40
C TYR A 152 -1.84 -8.47 4.66
N THR A 153 -2.52 -7.97 3.64
CA THR A 153 -3.91 -7.51 3.74
C THR A 153 -4.85 -8.65 4.08
N VAL A 154 -4.77 -9.77 3.38
CA VAL A 154 -5.73 -10.87 3.54
C VAL A 154 -5.51 -11.63 4.85
N PHE A 155 -4.28 -12.05 5.12
CA PHE A 155 -3.95 -12.83 6.32
C PHE A 155 -3.96 -11.95 7.58
N GLY A 156 -3.55 -10.69 7.49
CA GLY A 156 -3.57 -9.75 8.60
C GLY A 156 -4.98 -9.36 9.07
N LYS A 157 -6.00 -9.56 8.23
CA LYS A 157 -7.39 -9.13 8.53
C LYS A 157 -7.94 -9.71 9.83
N ARG A 158 -7.71 -11.00 10.09
CA ARG A 158 -8.16 -11.69 11.31
C ARG A 158 -7.50 -11.07 12.54
N LEU A 159 -6.19 -10.94 12.50
CA LEU A 159 -5.40 -10.44 13.61
C LEU A 159 -5.67 -8.94 13.88
N ASN A 160 -5.81 -8.16 12.82
CA ASN A 160 -6.21 -6.75 12.89
C ASN A 160 -7.59 -6.56 13.54
N ARG A 161 -8.57 -7.42 13.23
CA ARG A 161 -9.88 -7.39 13.88
C ARG A 161 -9.80 -7.74 15.35
N LYS A 162 -8.96 -8.73 15.72
CA LYS A 162 -8.79 -9.20 17.10
C LYS A 162 -8.10 -8.14 17.97
N LEU A 163 -6.95 -7.63 17.55
CA LEU A 163 -6.10 -6.73 18.35
C LEU A 163 -6.50 -5.26 18.24
N GLY A 164 -7.14 -4.90 17.14
CA GLY A 164 -7.40 -3.50 16.80
C GLY A 164 -6.31 -2.90 15.93
N SER A 165 -6.71 -2.00 15.01
CA SER A 165 -5.82 -1.46 13.97
C SER A 165 -4.58 -0.78 14.53
N SER A 166 -4.72 -0.04 15.63
CA SER A 166 -3.58 0.67 16.24
C SER A 166 -2.55 -0.32 16.79
N VAL A 167 -2.96 -1.36 17.53
CA VAL A 167 -2.03 -2.38 18.06
C VAL A 167 -1.38 -3.16 16.92
N PHE A 168 -2.19 -3.61 15.96
CA PHE A 168 -1.71 -4.38 14.82
C PHE A 168 -0.69 -3.57 14.00
N THR A 169 -1.01 -2.31 13.65
CA THR A 169 -0.11 -1.42 12.90
C THR A 169 1.18 -1.15 13.69
N THR A 170 1.08 -0.85 14.99
CA THR A 170 2.26 -0.61 15.82
C THR A 170 3.24 -1.77 15.76
N TRP A 171 2.76 -2.97 16.08
CA TRP A 171 3.64 -4.13 16.18
C TRP A 171 4.15 -4.62 14.84
N THR A 172 3.34 -4.61 13.78
CA THR A 172 3.81 -5.01 12.44
C THR A 172 4.85 -4.04 11.89
N MET A 173 4.73 -2.74 12.15
CA MET A 173 5.74 -1.76 11.74
C MET A 173 7.04 -1.90 12.54
N LEU A 174 6.97 -2.07 13.85
CA LEU A 174 8.15 -2.23 14.70
C LEU A 174 8.88 -3.54 14.44
N LEU A 175 8.15 -4.65 14.24
CA LEU A 175 8.75 -5.92 13.83
C LEU A 175 9.41 -5.82 12.45
N GLY A 176 8.75 -5.13 11.51
CA GLY A 176 9.33 -4.86 10.20
C GLY A 176 10.59 -4.01 10.27
N ALA A 177 10.54 -2.94 11.06
CA ALA A 177 11.73 -2.12 11.32
C ALA A 177 12.86 -2.94 11.95
N LEU A 178 12.56 -3.76 12.95
CA LEU A 178 13.54 -4.65 13.57
C LEU A 178 14.21 -5.57 12.53
N MET A 179 13.42 -6.20 11.67
CA MET A 179 13.96 -7.10 10.63
C MET A 179 14.88 -6.37 9.65
N ILE A 180 14.49 -5.17 9.19
CA ILE A 180 15.35 -4.36 8.33
C ILE A 180 16.60 -3.93 9.10
N GLY A 181 16.43 -3.50 10.36
CA GLY A 181 17.54 -3.08 11.22
C GLY A 181 18.59 -4.14 11.47
N LEU A 182 18.19 -5.42 11.48
CA LEU A 182 19.14 -6.55 11.60
C LEU A 182 20.05 -6.73 10.37
N VAL A 183 19.63 -6.21 9.20
CA VAL A 183 20.41 -6.28 7.95
C VAL A 183 21.38 -5.11 7.83
N LEU A 184 21.06 -3.94 8.40
CA LEU A 184 21.87 -2.74 8.27
C LEU A 184 23.34 -2.86 8.70
N PRO A 185 23.71 -3.64 9.77
CA PRO A 185 25.12 -3.79 10.16
C PRO A 185 25.98 -4.53 9.13
N PHE A 186 25.39 -5.23 8.16
CA PHE A 186 26.08 -6.07 7.18
C PHE A 186 26.34 -5.38 5.84
N GLY A 187 26.06 -4.07 5.72
CA GLY A 187 26.27 -3.31 4.48
C GLY A 187 26.66 -1.87 4.75
N ASP A 188 27.27 -1.25 3.76
CA ASP A 188 27.60 0.19 3.78
C ASP A 188 26.40 0.99 3.31
N PHE A 189 25.59 1.47 4.24
CA PHE A 189 24.37 2.21 3.95
C PHE A 189 24.50 3.69 4.28
N ALA A 190 24.10 4.55 3.33
CA ALA A 190 24.10 5.99 3.53
C ALA A 190 22.91 6.45 4.39
N TRP A 191 23.21 7.16 5.47
CA TRP A 191 22.25 7.75 6.39
C TRP A 191 21.93 9.21 6.04
N PRO A 192 20.78 9.76 6.49
CA PRO A 192 20.49 11.17 6.32
C PRO A 192 21.57 12.05 6.97
N SER A 193 22.27 12.86 6.15
CA SER A 193 23.38 13.69 6.62
C SER A 193 22.98 15.16 6.84
N THR A 194 21.83 15.59 6.32
CA THR A 194 21.38 16.98 6.39
C THR A 194 20.09 17.12 7.21
N PRO A 195 19.85 18.27 7.88
CA PRO A 195 18.57 18.51 8.56
C PRO A 195 17.37 18.42 7.63
N LYS A 196 17.53 18.86 6.36
CA LYS A 196 16.48 18.74 5.34
C LYS A 196 16.11 17.28 5.09
N ALA A 197 17.11 16.38 4.98
CA ALA A 197 16.87 14.95 4.80
C ALA A 197 16.09 14.34 5.98
N TRP A 198 16.43 14.72 7.21
CA TRP A 198 15.71 14.26 8.40
C TRP A 198 14.26 14.73 8.44
N VAL A 199 13.97 16.00 8.11
CA VAL A 199 12.60 16.52 8.02
C VAL A 199 11.79 15.72 7.00
N LEU A 200 12.37 15.45 5.83
CA LEU A 200 11.72 14.66 4.79
C LEU A 200 11.49 13.20 5.20
N VAL A 201 12.45 12.59 5.91
CA VAL A 201 12.32 11.21 6.43
C VAL A 201 11.22 11.13 7.49
N VAL A 202 11.15 12.11 8.40
CA VAL A 202 10.07 12.18 9.40
C VAL A 202 8.71 12.37 8.71
N GLY A 203 8.62 13.27 7.74
CA GLY A 203 7.41 13.46 6.94
C GLY A 203 6.98 12.18 6.21
N LEU A 204 7.94 11.46 5.62
CA LEU A 204 7.69 10.17 4.98
C LEU A 204 7.16 9.12 5.98
N GLY A 205 7.76 9.06 7.18
CA GLY A 205 7.37 8.13 8.23
C GLY A 205 5.95 8.41 8.75
N LEU A 206 5.62 9.67 9.01
CA LEU A 206 4.33 10.04 9.59
C LEU A 206 3.21 10.12 8.54
N VAL A 207 3.43 10.86 7.46
CA VAL A 207 2.38 11.17 6.48
C VAL A 207 2.23 10.06 5.44
N SER A 208 3.35 9.59 4.87
CA SER A 208 3.31 8.61 3.78
C SER A 208 3.41 7.15 4.24
N THR A 209 3.65 6.89 5.53
CA THR A 209 3.73 5.52 6.07
C THR A 209 2.68 5.29 7.15
N LEU A 210 2.75 6.01 8.28
CA LEU A 210 1.84 5.76 9.40
C LEU A 210 0.38 5.97 9.03
N MET A 211 0.05 7.13 8.44
CA MET A 211 -1.35 7.45 8.12
C MET A 211 -1.97 6.45 7.13
N PRO A 212 -1.35 6.13 5.97
CA PRO A 212 -1.93 5.16 5.04
C PRO A 212 -2.07 3.75 5.62
N PHE A 213 -1.05 3.25 6.33
CA PHE A 213 -1.12 1.91 6.94
C PHE A 213 -2.20 1.83 8.02
N TRP A 214 -2.28 2.83 8.89
CA TRP A 214 -3.27 2.86 9.94
C TRP A 214 -4.68 2.99 9.40
N THR A 215 -4.92 3.89 8.44
CA THR A 215 -6.24 4.07 7.80
C THR A 215 -6.65 2.85 7.00
N TRP A 216 -5.71 2.21 6.28
CA TRP A 216 -5.94 0.95 5.59
C TRP A 216 -6.37 -0.16 6.56
N ASN A 217 -5.61 -0.36 7.63
CA ASN A 217 -5.92 -1.34 8.67
C ASN A 217 -7.23 -0.99 9.42
N ALA A 218 -7.54 0.29 9.59
CA ALA A 218 -8.81 0.72 10.18
C ALA A 218 -10.00 0.40 9.25
N ALA A 219 -9.90 0.72 7.98
CA ALA A 219 -10.93 0.43 6.98
C ALA A 219 -11.15 -1.07 6.77
N GLN A 220 -10.08 -1.87 6.85
CA GLN A 220 -10.11 -3.33 6.70
C GLN A 220 -11.06 -4.04 7.68
N LYS A 221 -11.35 -3.44 8.83
CA LYS A 221 -12.30 -4.00 9.80
C LYS A 221 -13.73 -3.98 9.31
N TYR A 222 -14.09 -2.97 8.55
CA TYR A 222 -15.46 -2.67 8.18
C TYR A 222 -15.78 -3.09 6.74
N LEU A 223 -14.77 -3.05 5.86
CA LEU A 223 -14.95 -3.30 4.44
C LEU A 223 -14.67 -4.76 4.06
N LYS A 224 -15.33 -5.21 2.98
CA LYS A 224 -14.92 -6.43 2.28
C LYS A 224 -13.53 -6.21 1.68
N THR A 225 -12.78 -7.28 1.43
CA THR A 225 -11.42 -7.18 0.88
C THR A 225 -11.43 -6.58 -0.54
N SER A 226 -12.41 -6.95 -1.38
CA SER A 226 -12.60 -6.37 -2.71
C SER A 226 -12.89 -4.88 -2.66
N THR A 227 -13.84 -4.46 -1.84
CA THR A 227 -14.19 -3.04 -1.67
C THR A 227 -12.99 -2.22 -1.17
N LEU A 228 -12.25 -2.74 -0.19
CA LEU A 228 -11.03 -2.10 0.31
C LEU A 228 -9.98 -1.99 -0.80
N ALA A 229 -9.75 -3.06 -1.57
CA ALA A 229 -8.79 -3.05 -2.65
C ALA A 229 -9.14 -1.99 -3.72
N MET A 230 -10.41 -1.85 -4.09
CA MET A 230 -10.87 -0.84 -5.06
C MET A 230 -10.56 0.59 -4.62
N THR A 231 -10.50 0.88 -3.31
CA THR A 231 -10.17 2.24 -2.85
C THR A 231 -8.78 2.68 -3.31
N ALA A 232 -7.86 1.76 -3.58
CA ALA A 232 -6.53 2.11 -4.07
C ALA A 232 -6.55 2.71 -5.49
N TYR A 233 -7.55 2.39 -6.32
CA TYR A 233 -7.70 2.99 -7.65
C TYR A 233 -8.04 4.48 -7.61
N PHE A 234 -8.51 5.02 -6.49
CA PHE A 234 -8.70 6.46 -6.35
C PHE A 234 -7.39 7.24 -6.26
N THR A 235 -6.28 6.57 -5.94
CA THR A 235 -4.96 7.22 -5.82
C THR A 235 -4.55 8.00 -7.08
N PRO A 236 -4.57 7.42 -8.31
CA PRO A 236 -4.26 8.18 -9.52
C PRO A 236 -5.28 9.29 -9.81
N VAL A 237 -6.55 9.10 -9.48
CA VAL A 237 -7.59 10.13 -9.67
C VAL A 237 -7.34 11.33 -8.74
N ILE A 238 -6.99 11.05 -7.48
CA ILE A 238 -6.63 12.11 -6.52
C ILE A 238 -5.34 12.81 -6.97
N ALA A 239 -4.34 12.06 -7.44
CA ALA A 239 -3.09 12.63 -7.94
C ALA A 239 -3.33 13.56 -9.14
N MET A 240 -4.21 13.16 -10.08
CA MET A 240 -4.62 13.99 -11.20
C MET A 240 -5.34 15.26 -10.72
N ALA A 241 -6.29 15.15 -9.79
CA ALA A 241 -6.99 16.31 -9.23
C ALA A 241 -6.02 17.29 -8.55
N MET A 242 -5.02 16.78 -7.84
CA MET A 242 -3.94 17.59 -7.25
C MET A 242 -3.07 18.26 -8.31
N GLY A 243 -2.74 17.58 -9.41
CA GLY A 243 -2.01 18.12 -10.54
C GLY A 243 -2.75 19.31 -11.17
N ILE A 244 -4.07 19.17 -11.38
CA ILE A 244 -4.92 20.27 -11.87
C ILE A 244 -4.89 21.45 -10.89
N ALA A 245 -5.16 21.19 -9.60
CA ALA A 245 -5.37 22.23 -8.60
C ALA A 245 -4.09 23.01 -8.24
N PHE A 246 -2.93 22.34 -8.18
CA PHE A 246 -1.70 22.95 -7.70
C PHE A 246 -0.65 23.21 -8.79
N LEU A 247 -0.70 22.47 -9.90
CA LEU A 247 0.30 22.57 -10.98
C LEU A 247 -0.30 23.13 -12.27
N GLY A 248 -1.63 23.32 -12.34
CA GLY A 248 -2.31 23.82 -13.55
C GLY A 248 -2.23 22.83 -14.73
N GLU A 249 -2.08 21.53 -14.46
CA GLU A 249 -1.97 20.52 -15.50
C GLU A 249 -3.27 20.36 -16.29
N GLY A 250 -3.16 20.27 -17.62
CA GLY A 250 -4.29 19.97 -18.49
C GLY A 250 -4.69 18.51 -18.40
N VAL A 251 -5.97 18.21 -18.52
CA VAL A 251 -6.53 16.84 -18.46
C VAL A 251 -7.04 16.42 -19.82
N THR A 252 -6.67 15.22 -20.24
CA THR A 252 -7.12 14.62 -21.48
C THR A 252 -8.51 13.96 -21.36
N ALA A 253 -9.22 13.79 -22.47
CA ALA A 253 -10.48 13.07 -22.49
C ALA A 253 -10.35 11.62 -21.99
N LEU A 254 -9.21 10.96 -22.26
CA LEU A 254 -8.93 9.61 -21.76
C LEU A 254 -8.82 9.56 -20.24
N GLN A 255 -8.23 10.57 -19.61
CA GLN A 255 -8.15 10.65 -18.14
C GLN A 255 -9.52 10.85 -17.51
N TRP A 256 -10.40 11.66 -18.11
CA TRP A 256 -11.78 11.79 -17.67
C TRP A 256 -12.54 10.47 -17.81
N LEU A 257 -12.38 9.78 -18.95
CA LEU A 257 -12.98 8.45 -19.14
C LEU A 257 -12.49 7.46 -18.08
N GLY A 258 -11.17 7.43 -17.81
CA GLY A 258 -10.58 6.60 -16.77
C GLY A 258 -11.14 6.89 -15.38
N THR A 259 -11.36 8.17 -15.08
CA THR A 259 -11.98 8.59 -13.81
C THR A 259 -13.40 8.05 -13.67
N VAL A 260 -14.20 8.06 -14.75
CA VAL A 260 -15.54 7.47 -14.75
C VAL A 260 -15.48 5.96 -14.48
N PHE A 261 -14.54 5.24 -15.08
CA PHE A 261 -14.35 3.80 -14.80
C PHE A 261 -13.97 3.52 -13.35
N VAL A 262 -13.08 4.32 -12.75
CA VAL A 262 -12.69 4.19 -11.35
C VAL A 262 -13.89 4.44 -10.42
N ILE A 263 -14.63 5.52 -10.63
CA ILE A 263 -15.82 5.83 -9.82
C ILE A 263 -16.89 4.75 -10.02
N GLY A 264 -17.14 4.35 -11.26
CA GLY A 264 -18.09 3.28 -11.60
C GLY A 264 -17.75 1.96 -10.91
N SER A 265 -16.48 1.60 -10.82
CA SER A 265 -16.02 0.39 -10.13
C SER A 265 -16.45 0.36 -8.65
N ALA A 266 -16.31 1.48 -7.95
CA ALA A 266 -16.72 1.62 -6.57
C ALA A 266 -18.24 1.56 -6.40
N VAL A 267 -19.01 2.19 -7.30
CA VAL A 267 -20.47 2.17 -7.29
C VAL A 267 -21.01 0.75 -7.49
N VAL A 268 -20.46 0.00 -8.45
CA VAL A 268 -20.86 -1.39 -8.71
C VAL A 268 -20.71 -2.26 -7.47
N GLU A 269 -19.62 -2.11 -6.72
CA GLU A 269 -19.38 -2.92 -5.52
C GLU A 269 -20.30 -2.55 -4.35
N VAL A 270 -20.57 -1.26 -4.15
CA VAL A 270 -21.37 -0.75 -3.04
C VAL A 270 -22.87 -1.01 -3.24
N THR A 271 -23.33 -1.10 -4.50
CA THR A 271 -24.75 -1.35 -4.79
C THR A 271 -25.15 -2.77 -4.33
N PRO A 272 -26.13 -2.93 -3.42
CA PRO A 272 -26.57 -4.26 -3.00
C PRO A 272 -27.14 -5.02 -4.18
N CYS A 273 -26.73 -6.30 -4.32
CA CYS A 273 -27.32 -7.18 -5.31
C CYS A 273 -28.77 -7.48 -4.88
N GLN A 274 -29.76 -7.06 -5.63
CA GLN A 274 -31.19 -7.26 -5.33
C GLN A 274 -31.60 -8.73 -5.15
N SER A 275 -30.74 -9.68 -5.53
CA SER A 275 -31.03 -11.12 -5.38
C SER A 275 -30.98 -11.65 -3.92
N SER A 276 -30.63 -10.81 -2.94
CA SER A 276 -30.59 -11.23 -1.52
C SER A 276 -31.85 -10.88 -0.74
N LEU A 277 -32.90 -10.34 -1.38
CA LEU A 277 -34.16 -9.93 -0.73
C LEU A 277 -35.31 -10.93 -0.92
N GLU A 278 -35.08 -12.04 -1.63
CA GLU A 278 -36.15 -13.03 -1.89
C GLU A 278 -36.04 -14.32 -1.06
N ILE A 279 -35.23 -14.37 0.00
CA ILE A 279 -35.24 -15.51 0.91
C ILE A 279 -35.30 -14.98 2.35
N VAL A 280 -36.51 -14.64 2.80
CA VAL A 280 -36.94 -14.66 4.20
C VAL A 280 -38.17 -15.54 4.31
#